data_af531c8127f753c99e4a96c9d31b985f
#
_entry.id   af531c8127f753c99e4a96c9d31b985f
#
_cell.length_a   1.000
_cell.length_b   1.000
_cell.length_c   1.000
_cell.angle_alpha   90.00
_cell.angle_beta   90.00
_cell.angle_gamma   90.00
#
_symmetry.space_group_name_H-M   'P 1'
#
loop_
_entity.id
_entity.type
_entity.pdbx_description
1 polymer ?
#
loop_
_entity_poly.entity_id
_entity_poly.type
_entity_poly.pdbx_seq_one_letter_code
_entity_poly.pdbx_strand_id
1 'polypeptide(L)'
;MARMKDSNARHVVNVPSTPIGWSAGKWGEWYPDLLGNDGKLSTTVPKYMWQDGWKLQHDRLLRAASAMTRGVPLFLSGDLHALAHGAIERNGADDFRRNPVHTVLTGPVSTGPRGWPSAARGTPPRVATGIGIKETLAPLEMNGFTIVDFLPERVECSMYRWKIGRPESELDGLQPFHRFTIP
;
A
#
# COMPACT_ATOMS: atom_id res chain seq x y z
N MET A 1 9.08 -15.97 -0.84
CA MET A 1 9.00 -16.08 -2.32
C MET A 1 8.77 -17.51 -2.80
N ALA A 2 9.48 -18.53 -2.32
CA ALA A 2 9.19 -19.93 -2.69
C ALA A 2 7.72 -20.30 -2.42
N ARG A 3 7.22 -20.02 -1.23
CA ARG A 3 5.81 -20.29 -0.88
C ARG A 3 4.76 -19.65 -1.79
N MET A 4 5.08 -18.52 -2.42
CA MET A 4 4.16 -17.90 -3.39
C MET A 4 4.05 -18.71 -4.68
N LYS A 5 5.16 -19.33 -5.13
CA LYS A 5 5.18 -20.17 -6.34
C LYS A 5 4.56 -21.55 -6.09
N ASP A 6 4.81 -22.11 -4.92
CA ASP A 6 4.50 -23.51 -4.60
C ASP A 6 3.14 -23.68 -3.90
N SER A 7 2.43 -22.59 -3.64
CA SER A 7 1.13 -22.63 -2.97
C SER A 7 0.06 -23.23 -3.90
N ASN A 8 -0.71 -24.18 -3.37
CA ASN A 8 -1.91 -24.69 -4.01
C ASN A 8 -3.15 -23.85 -3.69
N ALA A 9 -3.02 -22.82 -2.83
CA ALA A 9 -4.11 -21.92 -2.53
C ALA A 9 -4.57 -21.16 -3.78
N ARG A 10 -5.88 -20.92 -3.86
CA ARG A 10 -6.48 -20.15 -4.97
C ARG A 10 -6.04 -18.68 -4.93
N HIS A 11 -5.95 -18.13 -3.74
CA HIS A 11 -5.47 -16.77 -3.50
C HIS A 11 -4.25 -16.80 -2.57
N VAL A 12 -3.25 -16.03 -2.91
CA VAL A 12 -2.06 -15.81 -2.08
C VAL A 12 -1.94 -14.32 -1.84
N VAL A 13 -2.14 -13.93 -0.59
CA VAL A 13 -2.11 -12.52 -0.17
C VAL A 13 -0.85 -12.26 0.62
N ASN A 14 -0.18 -11.18 0.30
CA ASN A 14 0.95 -10.68 1.07
C ASN A 14 0.48 -9.55 1.99
N VAL A 15 0.78 -9.66 3.27
CA VAL A 15 0.40 -8.67 4.28
C VAL A 15 1.66 -8.10 4.93
N PRO A 16 2.42 -7.26 4.20
CA PRO A 16 3.57 -6.58 4.78
C PRO A 16 3.12 -5.42 5.67
N SER A 17 3.89 -5.13 6.71
CA SER A 17 3.67 -3.93 7.52
C SER A 17 3.92 -2.65 6.73
N THR A 18 4.86 -2.68 5.79
CA THR A 18 5.25 -1.53 4.96
C THR A 18 4.61 -1.61 3.58
N PRO A 19 3.98 -0.54 3.09
CA PRO A 19 3.41 -0.48 1.75
C PRO A 19 4.45 -0.67 0.66
N ILE A 20 4.02 -1.19 -0.48
CA ILE A 20 4.92 -1.47 -1.61
C ILE A 20 4.75 -0.50 -2.79
N GLY A 21 3.64 0.24 -2.87
CA GLY A 21 3.34 1.16 -3.97
C GLY A 21 3.51 2.63 -3.59
N TRP A 22 3.26 2.95 -2.34
CA TRP A 22 3.30 4.32 -1.84
C TRP A 22 4.33 4.48 -0.74
N SER A 23 4.85 5.70 -0.62
CA SER A 23 5.73 6.12 0.45
C SER A 23 5.29 7.47 0.96
N ALA A 24 5.49 7.74 2.24
CA ALA A 24 5.35 9.07 2.80
C ALA A 24 6.73 9.65 3.06
N GLY A 25 6.90 10.92 2.76
CA GLY A 25 8.12 11.62 3.13
C GLY A 25 8.26 11.68 4.65
N LYS A 26 9.46 11.52 5.13
CA LYS A 26 9.80 11.59 6.55
C LYS A 26 10.78 12.74 6.79
N TRP A 27 10.62 13.41 7.91
CA TRP A 27 11.41 14.57 8.31
C TRP A 27 12.33 14.24 9.46
N GLY A 28 13.46 14.94 9.51
CA GLY A 28 14.34 14.97 10.66
C GLY A 28 15.32 13.81 10.77
N GLU A 29 16.13 13.88 11.81
CA GLU A 29 17.24 12.98 12.10
C GLU A 29 16.81 11.53 12.40
N TRP A 30 15.57 11.32 12.80
CA TRP A 30 15.02 10.00 13.12
C TRP A 30 14.94 9.06 11.91
N TYR A 31 15.06 9.60 10.70
CA TYR A 31 15.03 8.84 9.47
C TYR A 31 16.21 9.23 8.55
N PRO A 32 17.45 9.05 9.02
CA PRO A 32 18.65 9.46 8.26
C PRO A 32 19.00 8.47 7.15
N ASP A 33 18.07 7.68 6.72
CA ASP A 33 18.26 6.45 5.97
C ASP A 33 18.29 6.64 4.46
N LEU A 34 18.23 7.86 3.96
CA LEU A 34 18.43 8.15 2.54
C LEU A 34 19.72 8.91 2.33
N LEU A 35 20.57 8.34 1.50
CA LEU A 35 21.73 9.04 0.97
C LEU A 35 21.27 9.94 -0.20
N GLY A 36 21.69 11.19 -0.19
CA GLY A 36 21.61 12.04 -1.37
C GLY A 36 22.56 11.56 -2.46
N ASN A 37 22.44 12.13 -3.65
CA ASN A 37 23.37 11.83 -4.76
C ASN A 37 24.82 12.20 -4.46
N ASP A 38 25.03 13.01 -3.44
CA ASP A 38 26.35 13.42 -2.91
C ASP A 38 26.89 12.44 -1.85
N GLY A 39 26.20 11.34 -1.59
CA GLY A 39 26.57 10.35 -0.58
C GLY A 39 26.30 10.78 0.86
N LYS A 40 25.67 11.95 1.09
CA LYS A 40 25.35 12.44 2.43
C LYS A 40 23.92 12.06 2.83
N LEU A 41 23.71 11.86 4.13
CA LEU A 41 22.38 11.64 4.68
C LEU A 41 21.56 12.93 4.57
N SER A 42 20.37 12.82 3.96
CA SER A 42 19.43 13.93 3.86
C SER A 42 18.35 13.78 4.92
N THR A 43 18.27 14.75 5.82
CA THR A 43 17.26 14.82 6.89
C THR A 43 16.20 15.90 6.65
N THR A 44 16.39 16.76 5.65
CA THR A 44 15.58 17.96 5.42
C THR A 44 14.66 17.86 4.21
N VAL A 45 14.83 16.83 3.38
CA VAL A 45 14.05 16.66 2.14
C VAL A 45 13.08 15.49 2.30
N PRO A 46 11.82 15.62 1.83
CA PRO A 46 10.86 14.51 1.83
C PRO A 46 11.41 13.29 1.09
N LYS A 47 11.36 12.14 1.72
CA LYS A 47 11.96 10.92 1.22
C LYS A 47 10.89 10.00 0.66
N TYR A 48 10.74 9.99 -0.66
CA TYR A 48 9.83 9.09 -1.38
C TYR A 48 10.56 7.93 -2.07
N MET A 49 11.81 7.67 -1.67
CA MET A 49 12.65 6.61 -2.21
C MET A 49 12.88 5.52 -1.17
N TRP A 50 13.15 4.32 -1.64
CA TRP A 50 13.58 3.19 -0.83
C TRP A 50 15.10 3.22 -0.66
N GLN A 51 15.59 2.81 0.50
CA GLN A 51 17.01 2.51 0.67
C GLN A 51 17.44 1.37 -0.26
N ASP A 52 18.69 1.36 -0.71
CA ASP A 52 19.17 0.39 -1.70
C ASP A 52 18.93 -1.08 -1.30
N GLY A 53 19.21 -1.45 -0.06
CA GLY A 53 18.99 -2.81 0.40
C GLY A 53 17.52 -3.21 0.41
N TRP A 54 16.65 -2.31 0.82
CA TRP A 54 15.21 -2.50 0.81
C TRP A 54 14.67 -2.46 -0.60
N LYS A 55 15.21 -1.60 -1.45
CA LYS A 55 14.85 -1.51 -2.86
C LYS A 55 15.10 -2.84 -3.58
N LEU A 56 16.26 -3.45 -3.37
CA LEU A 56 16.58 -4.75 -3.98
C LEU A 56 15.63 -5.86 -3.50
N GLN A 57 15.23 -5.85 -2.24
CA GLN A 57 14.25 -6.80 -1.71
C GLN A 57 12.85 -6.54 -2.27
N HIS A 58 12.43 -5.28 -2.32
CA HIS A 58 11.17 -4.84 -2.89
C HIS A 58 11.06 -5.25 -4.36
N ASP A 59 12.10 -5.02 -5.17
CA ASP A 59 12.13 -5.40 -6.57
C ASP A 59 11.97 -6.91 -6.77
N ARG A 60 12.69 -7.71 -5.96
CA ARG A 60 12.56 -9.18 -6.00
C ARG A 60 11.15 -9.63 -5.62
N LEU A 61 10.52 -8.95 -4.65
CA LEU A 61 9.17 -9.26 -4.20
C LEU A 61 8.14 -8.96 -5.29
N LEU A 62 8.21 -7.81 -5.93
CA LEU A 62 7.32 -7.43 -7.03
C LEU A 62 7.47 -8.37 -8.24
N ARG A 63 8.70 -8.70 -8.63
CA ARG A 63 8.94 -9.67 -9.70
C ARG A 63 8.36 -11.04 -9.37
N ALA A 64 8.54 -11.52 -8.14
CA ALA A 64 8.00 -12.79 -7.71
C ALA A 64 6.46 -12.78 -7.66
N ALA A 65 5.85 -11.68 -7.25
CA ALA A 65 4.40 -11.51 -7.24
C ALA A 65 3.83 -11.46 -8.66
N SER A 66 4.39 -10.62 -9.52
CA SER A 66 3.95 -10.53 -10.92
C SER A 66 4.17 -11.83 -11.73
N ALA A 67 5.12 -12.66 -11.31
CA ALA A 67 5.36 -13.97 -11.92
C ALA A 67 4.44 -15.09 -11.41
N MET A 68 3.49 -14.79 -10.53
CA MET A 68 2.50 -15.78 -10.07
C MET A 68 1.62 -16.23 -11.22
N THR A 69 1.36 -17.55 -11.28
CA THR A 69 0.52 -18.16 -12.31
C THR A 69 -0.87 -18.53 -11.81
N ARG A 70 -1.11 -18.35 -10.52
CA ARG A 70 -2.40 -18.62 -9.86
C ARG A 70 -2.77 -17.44 -8.96
N GLY A 71 -4.05 -17.13 -8.94
CA GLY A 71 -4.58 -16.02 -8.17
C GLY A 71 -4.05 -14.67 -8.63
N VAL A 72 -4.30 -13.66 -7.83
CA VAL A 72 -3.92 -12.28 -8.13
C VAL A 72 -2.74 -11.89 -7.24
N PRO A 73 -1.70 -11.25 -7.77
CA PRO A 73 -0.67 -10.64 -6.94
C PRO A 73 -1.27 -9.52 -6.09
N LEU A 74 -1.58 -9.81 -4.82
CA LEU A 74 -2.25 -8.88 -3.92
C LEU A 74 -1.41 -8.62 -2.66
N PHE A 75 -1.28 -7.34 -2.35
CA PHE A 75 -0.66 -6.83 -1.14
C PHE A 75 -1.63 -5.97 -0.35
N LEU A 76 -1.82 -6.30 0.91
CA LEU A 76 -2.59 -5.53 1.87
C LEU A 76 -1.63 -4.96 2.91
N SER A 77 -1.63 -3.66 3.13
CA SER A 77 -0.71 -3.01 4.06
C SER A 77 -1.37 -1.85 4.80
N GLY A 78 -0.74 -1.45 5.89
CA GLY A 78 -1.11 -0.29 6.70
C GLY A 78 -0.06 0.82 6.66
N ASP A 79 0.44 1.24 7.82
CA ASP A 79 1.54 2.17 8.09
C ASP A 79 1.30 3.64 7.66
N LEU A 80 0.85 3.89 6.46
CA LEU A 80 0.72 5.26 5.93
C LEU A 80 -0.55 6.00 6.40
N HIS A 81 -1.36 5.38 7.24
CA HIS A 81 -2.59 5.99 7.79
C HIS A 81 -3.53 6.52 6.71
N ALA A 82 -3.66 5.79 5.63
CA ALA A 82 -4.47 6.13 4.49
C ALA A 82 -5.22 4.92 3.94
N LEU A 83 -6.27 5.17 3.20
CA LEU A 83 -6.95 4.21 2.34
C LEU A 83 -6.53 4.48 0.90
N ALA A 84 -6.12 3.45 0.19
CA ALA A 84 -5.75 3.57 -1.23
C ALA A 84 -5.86 2.23 -1.95
N HIS A 85 -6.03 2.27 -3.27
CA HIS A 85 -5.93 1.11 -4.13
C HIS A 85 -5.30 1.48 -5.47
N GLY A 86 -4.40 0.61 -5.94
CA GLY A 86 -3.80 0.71 -7.25
C GLY A 86 -3.15 -0.58 -7.70
N ALA A 87 -2.85 -0.64 -8.98
CA ALA A 87 -2.13 -1.73 -9.61
C ALA A 87 -0.76 -1.25 -10.07
N ILE A 88 0.31 -1.84 -9.54
CA ILE A 88 1.67 -1.56 -9.95
C ILE A 88 1.90 -2.23 -11.29
N GLU A 89 2.07 -1.42 -12.32
CA GLU A 89 2.31 -1.85 -13.70
C GLU A 89 3.78 -1.76 -14.09
N ARG A 90 4.58 -1.02 -13.32
CA ARG A 90 6.01 -0.84 -13.59
C ARG A 90 6.80 -0.56 -12.31
N ASN A 91 8.04 -1.03 -12.28
CA ASN A 91 9.01 -0.70 -11.23
C ASN A 91 10.40 -0.53 -11.86
N GLY A 92 10.83 0.71 -12.03
CA GLY A 92 12.02 1.02 -12.80
C GLY A 92 11.90 0.52 -14.24
N ALA A 93 12.78 -0.41 -14.63
CA ALA A 93 12.76 -1.05 -15.95
C ALA A 93 11.82 -2.27 -16.04
N ASP A 94 11.34 -2.79 -14.90
CA ASP A 94 10.44 -3.95 -14.89
C ASP A 94 9.04 -3.56 -15.35
N ASP A 95 8.47 -4.34 -16.26
CA ASP A 95 7.10 -4.18 -16.78
C ASP A 95 6.20 -5.31 -16.23
N PHE A 96 5.17 -4.92 -15.48
CA PHE A 96 4.21 -5.83 -14.85
C PHE A 96 2.81 -5.75 -15.46
N ARG A 97 2.61 -5.01 -16.54
CA ARG A 97 1.29 -4.80 -17.16
C ARG A 97 0.59 -6.10 -17.56
N ARG A 98 1.35 -7.18 -17.80
CA ARG A 98 0.79 -8.49 -18.10
C ARG A 98 0.14 -9.17 -16.88
N ASN A 99 0.66 -8.93 -15.68
CA ASN A 99 0.14 -9.41 -14.41
C ASN A 99 0.43 -8.36 -13.32
N PRO A 100 -0.35 -7.27 -13.27
CA PRO A 100 -0.10 -6.16 -12.37
C PRO A 100 -0.15 -6.58 -10.90
N VAL A 101 0.66 -5.94 -10.08
CA VAL A 101 0.68 -6.22 -8.64
C VAL A 101 -0.28 -5.26 -7.94
N HIS A 102 -1.39 -5.79 -7.47
CA HIS A 102 -2.38 -5.01 -6.73
C HIS A 102 -1.89 -4.67 -5.32
N THR A 103 -2.06 -3.44 -4.92
CA THR A 103 -1.68 -2.96 -3.59
C THR A 103 -2.80 -2.13 -2.99
N VAL A 104 -3.09 -2.38 -1.73
CA VAL A 104 -4.17 -1.75 -0.97
C VAL A 104 -3.61 -1.22 0.34
N LEU A 105 -3.85 0.05 0.63
CA LEU A 105 -3.74 0.61 1.97
C LEU A 105 -5.10 0.43 2.65
N THR A 106 -5.12 -0.38 3.70
CA THR A 106 -6.37 -0.86 4.32
C THR A 106 -6.97 0.14 5.33
N GLY A 107 -6.24 1.21 5.62
CA GLY A 107 -6.67 2.31 6.48
C GLY A 107 -6.28 2.15 7.95
N PRO A 108 -6.20 3.25 8.69
CA PRO A 108 -6.09 3.27 10.14
C PRO A 108 -7.47 3.20 10.76
N VAL A 109 -7.70 2.30 11.70
CA VAL A 109 -9.00 2.19 12.39
C VAL A 109 -9.14 3.30 13.45
N SER A 110 -8.04 3.64 14.13
CA SER A 110 -8.09 4.55 15.28
C SER A 110 -6.73 5.21 15.55
N THR A 111 -6.37 6.19 14.74
CA THR A 111 -5.12 6.96 14.93
C THR A 111 -5.44 8.41 15.29
N GLY A 112 -6.29 8.63 16.30
CA GLY A 112 -6.82 9.95 16.65
C GLY A 112 -7.94 10.41 15.70
N PRO A 113 -8.62 11.53 16.00
CA PRO A 113 -9.82 11.97 15.29
C PRO A 113 -9.61 12.26 13.80
N ARG A 114 -8.37 12.51 13.39
CA ARG A 114 -7.99 12.85 12.01
C ARG A 114 -7.07 11.81 11.36
N GLY A 115 -6.90 10.64 11.97
CA GLY A 115 -5.78 9.77 11.65
C GLY A 115 -4.46 10.41 12.12
N TRP A 116 -3.33 9.96 11.63
CA TRP A 116 -2.04 10.63 11.82
C TRP A 116 -1.68 11.33 10.49
N PRO A 117 -2.27 12.51 10.22
CA PRO A 117 -2.23 13.11 8.89
C PRO A 117 -0.83 13.57 8.52
N SER A 118 -0.61 13.75 7.22
CA SER A 118 0.62 14.30 6.66
C SER A 118 0.99 15.66 7.25
N ALA A 119 0.01 16.42 7.72
CA ALA A 119 0.25 17.67 8.47
C ALA A 119 1.17 17.47 9.68
N ALA A 120 1.11 16.30 10.34
CA ALA A 120 2.01 15.97 11.45
C ALA A 120 3.35 15.41 10.98
N ARG A 121 3.42 14.86 9.77
CA ARG A 121 4.64 14.32 9.16
C ARG A 121 5.33 15.29 8.20
N GLY A 122 4.63 16.32 7.78
CA GLY A 122 5.08 17.30 6.81
C GLY A 122 4.86 16.90 5.34
N THR A 123 4.63 15.60 5.04
CA THR A 123 4.52 15.10 3.66
C THR A 123 3.46 14.01 3.51
N PRO A 124 2.55 14.16 2.53
CA PRO A 124 1.50 13.18 2.28
C PRO A 124 2.05 11.88 1.67
N PRO A 125 1.34 10.76 1.82
CA PRO A 125 1.60 9.56 1.04
C PRO A 125 1.40 9.83 -0.45
N ARG A 126 2.31 9.32 -1.24
CA ARG A 126 2.20 9.34 -2.71
C ARG A 126 2.97 8.16 -3.31
N VAL A 127 2.78 7.93 -4.59
CA VAL A 127 3.50 6.89 -5.32
C VAL A 127 5.00 7.02 -5.08
N ALA A 128 5.64 5.91 -4.70
CA ALA A 128 7.07 5.87 -4.46
C ALA A 128 7.85 6.12 -5.76
N THR A 129 9.00 6.77 -5.66
CA THR A 129 9.84 7.09 -6.81
C THR A 129 10.23 5.83 -7.57
N GLY A 130 10.07 5.85 -8.88
CA GLY A 130 10.39 4.74 -9.78
C GLY A 130 9.28 3.70 -9.92
N ILE A 131 8.17 3.82 -9.18
CA ILE A 131 6.99 2.97 -9.31
C ILE A 131 6.01 3.59 -10.30
N GLY A 132 5.54 2.79 -11.24
CA GLY A 132 4.39 3.12 -12.10
C GLY A 132 3.16 2.39 -11.61
N ILE A 133 2.23 3.12 -11.02
CA ILE A 133 0.99 2.58 -10.47
C ILE A 133 -0.22 3.21 -11.15
N LYS A 134 -1.20 2.38 -11.49
CA LYS A 134 -2.52 2.83 -11.92
C LYS A 134 -3.40 2.89 -10.69
N GLU A 135 -3.56 4.09 -10.15
CA GLU A 135 -4.40 4.32 -8.98
C GLU A 135 -5.88 4.34 -9.37
N THR A 136 -6.70 3.58 -8.64
CA THR A 136 -8.17 3.72 -8.67
C THR A 136 -8.65 4.53 -7.48
N LEU A 137 -7.87 4.56 -6.41
CA LEU A 137 -8.03 5.45 -5.27
C LEU A 137 -6.63 5.90 -4.82
N ALA A 138 -6.30 7.16 -5.04
CA ALA A 138 -5.10 7.77 -4.47
C ALA A 138 -5.16 7.78 -2.94
N PRO A 139 -4.01 7.81 -2.24
CA PRO A 139 -3.98 7.77 -0.79
C PRO A 139 -4.87 8.84 -0.15
N LEU A 140 -5.87 8.38 0.58
CA LEU A 140 -6.83 9.20 1.29
C LEU A 140 -6.58 9.09 2.80
N GLU A 141 -6.03 10.13 3.40
CA GLU A 141 -5.70 10.19 4.83
C GLU A 141 -6.96 10.38 5.66
N MET A 142 -7.50 9.28 6.13
CA MET A 142 -8.67 9.27 7.01
C MET A 142 -8.75 7.96 7.77
N ASN A 143 -9.46 7.98 8.90
CA ASN A 143 -9.81 6.74 9.58
C ASN A 143 -10.83 5.94 8.76
N GLY A 144 -10.62 4.65 8.72
CA GLY A 144 -11.45 3.72 8.00
C GLY A 144 -10.86 2.32 8.01
N PHE A 145 -11.54 1.42 7.34
CA PHE A 145 -11.12 0.03 7.20
C PHE A 145 -11.53 -0.51 5.83
N THR A 146 -10.94 -1.63 5.47
CA THR A 146 -11.24 -2.33 4.23
C THR A 146 -11.68 -3.75 4.55
N ILE A 147 -12.83 -4.17 4.02
CA ILE A 147 -13.27 -5.55 3.98
C ILE A 147 -12.82 -6.14 2.65
N VAL A 148 -12.23 -7.33 2.73
CA VAL A 148 -11.72 -8.05 1.56
C VAL A 148 -12.37 -9.42 1.51
N ASP A 149 -13.18 -9.66 0.48
CA ASP A 149 -13.89 -10.90 0.25
C ASP A 149 -13.17 -11.72 -0.83
N PHE A 150 -12.71 -12.91 -0.46
CA PHE A 150 -12.03 -13.83 -1.37
C PHE A 150 -13.04 -14.80 -1.96
N LEU A 151 -13.48 -14.51 -3.17
CA LEU A 151 -14.37 -15.36 -3.94
C LEU A 151 -13.58 -16.30 -4.86
N PRO A 152 -14.16 -17.38 -5.35
CA PRO A 152 -13.43 -18.34 -6.19
C PRO A 152 -12.71 -17.72 -7.38
N GLU A 153 -13.29 -16.74 -8.05
CA GLU A 153 -12.78 -16.19 -9.31
C GLU A 153 -12.33 -14.72 -9.22
N ARG A 154 -12.44 -14.12 -8.03
CA ARG A 154 -12.11 -12.70 -7.84
C ARG A 154 -11.94 -12.35 -6.37
N VAL A 155 -11.35 -11.20 -6.13
CA VAL A 155 -11.31 -10.58 -4.82
C VAL A 155 -12.11 -9.29 -4.86
N GLU A 156 -13.08 -9.16 -3.96
CA GLU A 156 -13.88 -7.94 -3.82
C GLU A 156 -13.41 -7.15 -2.61
N CYS A 157 -13.24 -5.85 -2.78
CA CYS A 157 -12.80 -4.96 -1.72
C CYS A 157 -13.81 -3.84 -1.51
N SER A 158 -14.15 -3.60 -0.26
CA SER A 158 -15.04 -2.54 0.17
C SER A 158 -14.37 -1.67 1.22
N MET A 159 -14.20 -0.39 0.95
CA MET A 159 -13.57 0.57 1.85
C MET A 159 -14.61 1.44 2.53
N TYR A 160 -14.49 1.54 3.84
CA TYR A 160 -15.43 2.24 4.72
C TYR A 160 -14.73 3.38 5.42
N ARG A 161 -15.46 4.51 5.56
CA ARG A 161 -15.03 5.62 6.41
C ARG A 161 -15.52 5.36 7.82
N TRP A 162 -14.65 5.55 8.77
CA TRP A 162 -14.98 5.48 10.18
C TRP A 162 -14.55 6.76 10.88
N LYS A 163 -15.48 7.34 11.65
CA LYS A 163 -15.17 8.51 12.48
C LYS A 163 -15.14 8.08 13.93
N ILE A 164 -13.98 8.25 14.55
CA ILE A 164 -13.81 7.97 15.98
C ILE A 164 -14.82 8.74 16.81
N GLY A 165 -15.38 8.10 17.81
CA GLY A 165 -16.39 8.68 18.71
C GLY A 165 -17.83 8.55 18.24
N ARG A 166 -18.07 7.91 17.07
CA ARG A 166 -19.42 7.51 16.68
C ARG A 166 -19.84 6.24 17.44
N PRO A 167 -21.14 6.08 17.75
CA PRO A 167 -21.66 4.86 18.37
C PRO A 167 -21.38 3.61 17.52
N GLU A 168 -21.00 2.50 18.14
CA GLU A 168 -20.76 1.23 17.45
C GLU A 168 -21.99 0.75 16.67
N SER A 169 -23.20 1.08 17.13
CA SER A 169 -24.45 0.77 16.43
C SER A 169 -24.55 1.35 15.02
N GLU A 170 -23.70 2.33 14.68
CA GLU A 170 -23.67 2.88 13.32
C GLU A 170 -22.82 2.02 12.36
N LEU A 171 -22.01 1.06 12.87
CA LEU A 171 -21.16 0.21 12.05
C LEU A 171 -21.96 -0.65 11.08
N ASP A 172 -23.06 -1.24 11.55
CA ASP A 172 -23.89 -2.14 10.74
C ASP A 172 -24.59 -1.41 9.57
N GLY A 173 -24.76 -0.10 9.70
CA GLY A 173 -25.36 0.75 8.68
C GLY A 173 -24.36 1.42 7.72
N LEU A 174 -23.04 1.22 7.94
CA LEU A 174 -22.04 1.86 7.11
C LEU A 174 -22.11 1.38 5.66
N GLN A 175 -22.09 2.34 4.76
CA GLN A 175 -21.94 2.05 3.33
C GLN A 175 -20.50 2.29 2.89
N PRO A 176 -19.91 1.41 2.09
CA PRO A 176 -18.60 1.63 1.54
C PRO A 176 -18.59 2.85 0.62
N PHE A 177 -17.61 3.70 0.77
CA PHE A 177 -17.44 4.87 -0.10
C PHE A 177 -16.68 4.53 -1.39
N HIS A 178 -15.94 3.43 -1.39
CA HIS A 178 -15.18 2.93 -2.54
C HIS A 178 -15.26 1.41 -2.59
N ARG A 179 -15.56 0.87 -3.76
CA ARG A 179 -15.57 -0.57 -4.04
C ARG A 179 -14.77 -0.84 -5.30
N PHE A 180 -14.07 -1.95 -5.31
CA PHE A 180 -13.38 -2.43 -6.49
C PHE A 180 -13.27 -3.96 -6.47
N THR A 181 -13.09 -4.52 -7.65
CA THR A 181 -12.90 -5.95 -7.85
C THR A 181 -11.56 -6.19 -8.52
N ILE A 182 -10.87 -7.21 -8.04
CA ILE A 182 -9.64 -7.72 -8.64
C ILE A 182 -10.01 -9.09 -9.25
N PRO A 183 -9.87 -9.25 -10.58
CA PRO A 183 -10.26 -10.46 -11.30
C PRO A 183 -9.44 -11.69 -10.91
#